data_61466b4b247963e026e49b6bb87ae9de
#
_entry.id   61466b4b247963e026e49b6bb87ae9de
#
_cell.length_a   1.000
_cell.length_b   1.000
_cell.length_c   1.000
_cell.angle_alpha   90.00
_cell.angle_beta   90.00
_cell.angle_gamma   90.00
#
_symmetry.space_group_name_H-M   'P 1'
#
loop_
_entity.id
_entity.type
_entity.pdbx_description
1 polymer ?
#
loop_
_entity_poly.entity_id
_entity_poly.type
_entity_poly.pdbx_seq_one_letter_code
_entity_poly.pdbx_strand_id
1 'polypeptide(L)'
;MPLLFQASGTVNQHTFGPGTWPGRLAGDDNNNDVPAFTDADLSGITGLSSFQGRLIIFSGPYITMSSNSRDGKNNFFRTTVTQMLDSDRIEFTATSFSGASFKYGIPFNSDLILASEEHQGVIPGRNQILTPQNATALLTSTYQMDLASEP
;
A
#
# COMPACT_ATOMS: atom_id res chain seq x y z
N MET A 1 9.24 -0.65 -14.92
CA MET A 1 10.07 -0.49 -13.71
C MET A 1 9.91 0.92 -13.20
N PRO A 2 9.68 1.12 -11.91
CA PRO A 2 9.62 2.47 -11.37
C PRO A 2 10.98 3.16 -11.47
N LEU A 3 10.95 4.48 -11.71
CA LEU A 3 12.15 5.29 -11.75
C LEU A 3 12.48 5.76 -10.32
N LEU A 4 13.77 5.84 -10.01
CA LEU A 4 14.24 6.45 -8.78
C LEU A 4 14.48 7.93 -9.00
N PHE A 5 13.95 8.73 -8.08
CA PHE A 5 14.31 10.12 -7.93
C PHE A 5 15.52 10.20 -6.97
N GLN A 6 16.64 10.69 -7.46
CA GLN A 6 17.87 10.80 -6.67
C GLN A 6 18.35 12.24 -6.65
N ALA A 7 18.70 12.71 -5.46
CA ALA A 7 19.45 13.95 -5.34
C ALA A 7 20.86 13.72 -5.88
N SER A 8 21.29 14.56 -6.82
CA SER A 8 22.67 14.65 -7.23
C SER A 8 23.49 15.25 -6.09
N GLY A 9 24.75 14.86 -5.95
CA GLY A 9 25.68 15.48 -5.00
C GLY A 9 25.92 16.99 -5.24
N THR A 10 25.38 17.56 -6.28
CA THR A 10 25.42 18.98 -6.61
C THR A 10 24.13 19.64 -6.12
N VAL A 11 24.25 20.79 -5.49
CA VAL A 11 23.10 21.53 -4.93
C VAL A 11 22.07 21.81 -6.03
N ASN A 12 20.80 21.46 -5.74
CA ASN A 12 19.65 21.67 -6.62
C ASN A 12 19.60 20.85 -7.92
N GLN A 13 20.37 19.78 -8.03
CA GLN A 13 20.24 18.86 -9.15
C GLN A 13 19.61 17.55 -8.70
N HIS A 14 18.60 17.11 -9.43
CA HIS A 14 17.91 15.86 -9.21
C HIS A 14 17.85 15.08 -10.52
N THR A 15 17.99 13.78 -10.43
CA THR A 15 17.92 12.89 -11.60
C THR A 15 16.83 11.87 -11.40
N PHE A 16 16.10 11.58 -12.49
CA PHE A 16 15.24 10.41 -12.58
C PHE A 16 15.98 9.34 -13.39
N GLY A 17 16.10 8.17 -12.84
CA GLY A 17 16.79 7.09 -13.53
C GLY A 17 16.30 5.72 -13.10
N PRO A 18 16.66 4.68 -13.87
CA PRO A 18 16.36 3.31 -13.48
C PRO A 18 17.08 2.96 -12.18
N GLY A 19 16.34 2.46 -11.20
CA GLY A 19 16.94 1.96 -9.96
C GLY A 19 17.36 0.51 -10.08
N THR A 20 18.30 0.09 -9.23
CA THR A 20 18.58 -1.34 -9.03
C THR A 20 17.53 -1.89 -8.06
N TRP A 21 16.72 -2.82 -8.53
CA TRP A 21 15.68 -3.47 -7.76
C TRP A 21 16.05 -4.94 -7.50
N PRO A 22 15.67 -5.52 -6.36
CA PRO A 22 15.79 -6.95 -6.15
C PRO A 22 15.10 -7.72 -7.27
N GLY A 23 15.72 -8.81 -7.71
CA GLY A 23 15.12 -9.69 -8.70
C GLY A 23 13.81 -10.28 -8.18
N ARG A 24 12.80 -10.35 -9.05
CA ARG A 24 11.55 -11.07 -8.79
C ARG A 24 11.71 -12.49 -9.29
N LEU A 25 11.44 -13.47 -8.43
CA LEU A 25 11.34 -14.86 -8.87
C LEU A 25 10.03 -15.05 -9.64
N ALA A 26 10.09 -15.85 -10.70
CA ALA A 26 8.91 -16.25 -11.43
C ALA A 26 7.96 -17.04 -10.52
N GLY A 27 6.67 -16.78 -10.61
CA GLY A 27 5.62 -17.46 -9.88
C GLY A 27 4.34 -17.51 -10.72
N ASP A 28 3.36 -18.23 -10.27
CA ASP A 28 2.03 -18.21 -10.83
C ASP A 28 1.18 -17.09 -10.20
N ASP A 29 -0.05 -16.92 -10.69
CA ASP A 29 -0.99 -15.90 -10.20
C ASP A 29 -1.38 -16.09 -8.73
N ASN A 30 -1.20 -17.29 -8.19
CA ASN A 30 -1.49 -17.59 -6.78
C ASN A 30 -0.34 -17.25 -5.84
N ASN A 31 0.91 -17.37 -6.32
CA ASN A 31 2.09 -17.25 -5.47
C ASN A 31 2.81 -15.90 -5.62
N ASN A 32 2.69 -15.27 -6.75
CA ASN A 32 3.38 -14.01 -7.04
C ASN A 32 2.62 -13.16 -8.05
N ASP A 33 1.35 -12.97 -7.79
CA ASP A 33 0.41 -12.16 -8.55
C ASP A 33 0.85 -10.69 -8.67
N VAL A 34 0.31 -9.98 -9.63
CA VAL A 34 0.52 -8.53 -9.78
C VAL A 34 -0.30 -7.77 -8.72
N PRO A 35 0.20 -6.62 -8.23
CA PRO A 35 -0.58 -5.78 -7.32
C PRO A 35 -1.85 -5.24 -7.96
N ALA A 36 -2.95 -5.17 -7.19
CA ALA A 36 -4.25 -4.72 -7.68
C ALA A 36 -4.22 -3.35 -8.38
N PHE A 37 -3.40 -2.42 -7.91
CA PHE A 37 -3.30 -1.08 -8.53
C PHE A 37 -2.65 -1.10 -9.93
N THR A 38 -2.06 -2.21 -10.36
CA THR A 38 -1.49 -2.38 -11.70
C THR A 38 -2.45 -3.05 -12.66
N ASP A 39 -3.59 -3.52 -12.18
CA ASP A 39 -4.61 -4.16 -13.00
C ASP A 39 -5.42 -3.07 -13.75
N ALA A 40 -5.43 -3.15 -15.07
CA ALA A 40 -6.12 -2.18 -15.92
C ALA A 40 -7.65 -2.24 -15.80
N ASP A 41 -8.19 -3.37 -15.35
CA ASP A 41 -9.63 -3.58 -15.16
C ASP A 41 -10.14 -3.04 -13.82
N LEU A 42 -9.24 -2.63 -12.93
CA LEU A 42 -9.58 -2.06 -11.64
C LEU A 42 -9.52 -0.52 -11.64
N SER A 43 -9.92 0.08 -10.53
CA SER A 43 -10.10 1.54 -10.40
C SER A 43 -8.82 2.38 -10.55
N GLY A 44 -7.66 1.77 -10.78
CA GLY A 44 -6.38 2.47 -10.73
C GLY A 44 -6.04 2.97 -9.33
N ILE A 45 -5.10 3.90 -9.21
CA ILE A 45 -4.69 4.46 -7.92
C ILE A 45 -5.67 5.53 -7.49
N THR A 46 -6.33 5.35 -6.35
CA THR A 46 -7.29 6.29 -5.77
C THR A 46 -6.70 7.11 -4.63
N GLY A 47 -5.62 6.66 -4.02
CA GLY A 47 -4.93 7.39 -2.96
C GLY A 47 -3.60 6.77 -2.57
N LEU A 48 -2.82 7.54 -1.82
CA LEU A 48 -1.50 7.16 -1.31
C LEU A 48 -1.39 7.52 0.17
N SER A 49 -0.67 6.68 0.90
CA SER A 49 -0.33 6.93 2.31
C SER A 49 0.96 6.21 2.69
N SER A 50 1.40 6.36 3.91
CA SER A 50 2.51 5.59 4.47
C SER A 50 2.21 5.19 5.92
N PHE A 51 2.56 3.96 6.28
CA PHE A 51 2.35 3.45 7.63
C PHE A 51 3.35 2.36 7.98
N GLN A 52 3.91 2.39 9.17
CA GLN A 52 4.91 1.42 9.65
C GLN A 52 6.06 1.14 8.67
N GLY A 53 6.58 2.19 7.99
CA GLY A 53 7.67 2.07 7.04
C GLY A 53 7.27 1.45 5.68
N ARG A 54 5.99 1.27 5.42
CA ARG A 54 5.44 0.80 4.15
C ARG A 54 4.76 1.93 3.39
N LEU A 55 4.95 1.98 2.09
CA LEU A 55 4.15 2.82 1.21
C LEU A 55 2.82 2.10 0.95
N ILE A 56 1.73 2.81 1.05
CA ILE A 56 0.38 2.28 0.86
C ILE A 56 -0.21 2.89 -0.41
N ILE A 57 -0.75 2.03 -1.25
CA ILE A 57 -1.50 2.41 -2.45
C ILE A 57 -2.93 1.90 -2.29
N PHE A 58 -3.87 2.81 -2.43
CA PHE A 58 -5.29 2.48 -2.50
C PHE A 58 -5.73 2.35 -3.95
N SER A 59 -6.50 1.32 -4.25
CA SER A 59 -7.11 1.09 -5.57
C SER A 59 -8.56 0.63 -5.36
N GLY A 60 -9.48 1.59 -5.29
CA GLY A 60 -10.85 1.29 -4.87
C GLY A 60 -10.90 0.64 -3.48
N PRO A 61 -11.45 -0.57 -3.35
CA PRO A 61 -11.52 -1.30 -2.08
C PRO A 61 -10.22 -2.04 -1.73
N TYR A 62 -9.24 -2.07 -2.65
CA TYR A 62 -7.98 -2.78 -2.44
C TYR A 62 -6.96 -1.90 -1.72
N ILE A 63 -6.29 -2.48 -0.76
CA ILE A 63 -5.23 -1.86 0.01
C ILE A 63 -3.95 -2.64 -0.20
N THR A 64 -3.01 -2.04 -0.91
CA THR A 64 -1.71 -2.65 -1.19
C THR A 64 -0.61 -1.89 -0.45
N MET A 65 0.11 -2.56 0.44
CA MET A 65 1.24 -2.01 1.15
C MET A 65 2.54 -2.60 0.62
N SER A 66 3.53 -1.77 0.41
CA SER A 66 4.85 -2.22 -0.02
C SER A 66 5.50 -3.17 0.98
N SER A 67 6.51 -3.90 0.54
CA SER A 67 7.40 -4.60 1.45
C SER A 67 8.06 -3.61 2.42
N ASN A 68 8.32 -4.08 3.65
CA ASN A 68 9.13 -3.35 4.63
C ASN A 68 10.61 -3.75 4.44
N SER A 69 11.25 -3.16 3.45
CA SER A 69 12.64 -3.46 3.12
C SER A 69 13.61 -2.57 3.90
N ARG A 70 14.67 -3.16 4.47
CA ARG A 70 15.78 -2.42 5.10
C ARG A 70 16.49 -1.46 4.14
N ASP A 71 16.39 -1.71 2.85
CA ASP A 71 17.08 -0.92 1.80
C ASP A 71 16.32 0.36 1.43
N GLY A 72 15.23 0.69 2.13
CA GLY A 72 14.41 1.87 1.88
C GLY A 72 13.68 1.84 0.53
N LYS A 73 13.63 0.70 -0.13
CA LYS A 73 12.94 0.52 -1.41
C LYS A 73 11.56 -0.07 -1.18
N ASN A 74 10.56 0.67 -1.54
CA ASN A 74 9.18 0.20 -1.52
C ASN A 74 8.95 -0.78 -2.68
N ASN A 75 9.02 -2.07 -2.40
CA ASN A 75 8.80 -3.13 -3.38
C ASN A 75 7.39 -3.70 -3.22
N PHE A 76 6.69 -3.86 -4.32
CA PHE A 76 5.33 -4.41 -4.35
C PHE A 76 5.27 -5.84 -4.87
N PHE A 77 6.40 -6.47 -5.10
CA PHE A 77 6.50 -7.84 -5.56
C PHE A 77 7.29 -8.68 -4.57
N ARG A 78 6.87 -9.93 -4.39
CA ARG A 78 7.64 -10.87 -3.57
C ARG A 78 8.94 -11.24 -4.26
N THR A 79 9.96 -11.48 -3.46
CA THR A 79 11.26 -11.98 -3.94
C THR A 79 11.35 -13.50 -3.90
N THR A 80 10.45 -14.15 -3.17
CA THR A 80 10.36 -15.61 -3.04
C THR A 80 9.00 -16.10 -3.54
N VAL A 81 8.96 -17.30 -4.13
CA VAL A 81 7.73 -17.92 -4.65
C VAL A 81 7.10 -18.86 -3.62
N THR A 82 7.94 -19.58 -2.86
CA THR A 82 7.52 -20.70 -2.03
C THR A 82 7.13 -20.33 -0.61
N GLN A 83 7.55 -19.16 -0.13
CA GLN A 83 7.32 -18.73 1.25
C GLN A 83 6.96 -17.25 1.31
N MET A 84 5.87 -16.93 2.01
CA MET A 84 5.49 -15.57 2.34
C MET A 84 6.27 -15.13 3.58
N LEU A 85 6.99 -14.03 3.46
CA LEU A 85 7.74 -13.43 4.57
C LEU A 85 6.93 -12.30 5.21
N ASP A 86 7.14 -12.08 6.50
CA ASP A 86 6.49 -10.99 7.24
C ASP A 86 6.81 -9.60 6.67
N SER A 87 7.97 -9.48 6.00
CA SER A 87 8.39 -8.26 5.33
C SER A 87 7.82 -8.08 3.92
N ASP A 88 7.19 -9.10 3.34
CA ASP A 88 6.62 -9.03 1.98
C ASP A 88 5.51 -7.98 1.87
N ARG A 89 5.11 -7.70 0.63
CA ARG A 89 3.95 -6.85 0.38
C ARG A 89 2.72 -7.41 1.09
N ILE A 90 1.88 -6.52 1.54
CA ILE A 90 0.57 -6.82 2.09
C ILE A 90 -0.46 -6.39 1.05
N GLU A 91 -1.38 -7.27 0.70
CA GLU A 91 -2.52 -6.91 -0.12
C GLU A 91 -3.76 -7.61 0.38
N PHE A 92 -4.81 -6.83 0.58
CA PHE A 92 -6.09 -7.35 0.99
C PHE A 92 -7.22 -6.44 0.51
N THR A 93 -8.40 -7.00 0.40
CA THR A 93 -9.62 -6.28 0.09
C THR A 93 -10.37 -6.00 1.38
N ALA A 94 -10.78 -4.78 1.56
CA ALA A 94 -11.63 -4.40 2.69
C ALA A 94 -13.08 -4.87 2.42
N THR A 95 -13.33 -6.15 2.58
CA THR A 95 -14.61 -6.81 2.22
C THR A 95 -15.81 -6.29 3.00
N SER A 96 -15.59 -5.75 4.20
CA SER A 96 -16.65 -5.11 5.01
C SER A 96 -17.10 -3.75 4.44
N PHE A 97 -16.43 -3.25 3.41
CA PHE A 97 -16.68 -1.93 2.82
C PHE A 97 -17.19 -2.10 1.39
N SER A 98 -18.42 -2.53 1.24
CA SER A 98 -19.02 -2.71 -0.09
C SER A 98 -18.99 -1.40 -0.89
N GLY A 99 -18.27 -1.40 -2.00
CA GLY A 99 -18.18 -0.25 -2.90
C GLY A 99 -17.24 0.89 -2.43
N ALA A 100 -16.52 0.71 -1.32
CA ALA A 100 -15.62 1.75 -0.83
C ALA A 100 -14.48 2.03 -1.82
N SER A 101 -14.21 3.30 -2.05
CA SER A 101 -13.02 3.77 -2.76
C SER A 101 -12.22 4.64 -1.80
N PHE A 102 -11.18 4.05 -1.20
CA PHE A 102 -10.34 4.77 -0.25
C PHE A 102 -9.50 5.82 -0.96
N LYS A 103 -9.47 7.01 -0.39
CA LYS A 103 -8.68 8.15 -0.88
C LYS A 103 -7.57 8.52 0.09
N TYR A 104 -7.85 8.48 1.38
CA TYR A 104 -6.91 8.90 2.40
C TYR A 104 -6.65 7.81 3.43
N GLY A 105 -5.39 7.72 3.83
CA GLY A 105 -4.95 6.94 4.97
C GLY A 105 -4.19 7.83 5.93
N ILE A 106 -4.70 8.02 7.15
CA ILE A 106 -4.16 8.95 8.12
C ILE A 106 -3.60 8.16 9.30
N PRO A 107 -2.28 8.14 9.50
CA PRO A 107 -1.69 7.54 10.70
C PRO A 107 -2.13 8.30 11.95
N PHE A 108 -2.75 7.61 12.89
CA PHE A 108 -3.20 8.20 14.14
C PHE A 108 -3.03 7.21 15.29
N ASN A 109 -2.32 7.62 16.33
CA ASN A 109 -2.16 6.88 17.57
C ASN A 109 -1.77 5.39 17.36
N SER A 110 -0.83 5.14 16.46
CA SER A 110 -0.33 3.81 16.06
C SER A 110 -1.30 2.97 15.21
N ASP A 111 -2.44 3.49 14.83
CA ASP A 111 -3.37 2.88 13.88
C ASP A 111 -3.39 3.70 12.59
N LEU A 112 -3.90 3.14 11.50
CA LEU A 112 -4.12 3.86 10.25
C LEU A 112 -5.63 4.03 10.05
N ILE A 113 -6.10 5.28 10.07
CA ILE A 113 -7.48 5.62 9.75
C ILE A 113 -7.64 5.65 8.24
N LEU A 114 -8.66 4.98 7.74
CA LEU A 114 -9.02 4.94 6.32
C LEU A 114 -10.25 5.81 6.09
N ALA A 115 -10.19 6.63 5.03
CA ALA A 115 -11.31 7.47 4.64
C ALA A 115 -11.70 7.24 3.19
N SER A 116 -12.98 7.00 2.97
CA SER A 116 -13.67 7.04 1.68
C SER A 116 -14.90 7.95 1.80
N GLU A 117 -15.55 8.24 0.69
CA GLU A 117 -16.72 9.13 0.71
C GLU A 117 -17.88 8.59 1.55
N GLU A 118 -18.03 7.27 1.64
CA GLU A 118 -19.16 6.63 2.31
C GLU A 118 -18.77 5.80 3.54
N HIS A 119 -17.47 5.49 3.69
CA HIS A 119 -17.00 4.57 4.71
C HIS A 119 -15.74 5.09 5.38
N GLN A 120 -15.68 4.94 6.69
CA GLN A 120 -14.47 5.16 7.48
C GLN A 120 -14.09 3.89 8.19
N GLY A 121 -12.82 3.61 8.22
CA GLY A 121 -12.30 2.40 8.83
C GLY A 121 -10.97 2.60 9.50
N VAL A 122 -10.46 1.54 10.09
CA VAL A 122 -9.17 1.54 10.75
C VAL A 122 -8.41 0.25 10.43
N ILE A 123 -7.13 0.39 10.16
CA ILE A 123 -6.19 -0.73 10.19
C ILE A 123 -5.48 -0.66 11.53
N PRO A 124 -5.73 -1.62 12.44
CA PRO A 124 -5.11 -1.62 13.75
C PRO A 124 -3.62 -1.95 13.61
N GLY A 125 -2.77 -1.08 14.14
CA GLY A 125 -1.32 -1.26 14.18
C GLY A 125 -0.74 -1.18 15.59
N ARG A 126 -1.60 -0.92 16.58
CA ARG A 126 -1.19 -0.82 17.98
C ARG A 126 -0.70 -2.17 18.50
N ASN A 127 0.50 -2.18 19.05
CA ASN A 127 1.14 -3.35 19.61
C ASN A 127 1.40 -4.50 18.64
N GLN A 128 1.30 -4.25 17.34
CA GLN A 128 1.64 -5.26 16.33
C GLN A 128 2.32 -4.64 15.10
N ILE A 129 3.23 -5.38 14.53
CA ILE A 129 3.78 -5.07 13.21
C ILE A 129 2.87 -5.72 12.17
N LEU A 130 2.47 -4.94 11.17
CA LEU A 130 1.65 -5.48 10.10
C LEU A 130 2.45 -6.44 9.21
N THR A 131 1.87 -7.61 9.00
CA THR A 131 2.38 -8.66 8.14
C THR A 131 1.30 -9.09 7.14
N PRO A 132 1.64 -9.80 6.07
CA PRO A 132 0.63 -10.29 5.13
C PRO A 132 -0.44 -11.20 5.76
N GLN A 133 -0.15 -11.77 6.92
CA GLN A 133 -1.03 -12.70 7.61
C GLN A 133 -1.99 -12.04 8.61
N ASN A 134 -1.62 -10.87 9.15
CA ASN A 134 -2.40 -10.23 10.22
C ASN A 134 -3.08 -8.91 9.80
N ALA A 135 -2.77 -8.40 8.61
CA ALA A 135 -3.33 -7.15 8.13
C ALA A 135 -4.83 -7.29 7.86
N THR A 136 -5.60 -6.40 8.45
CA THR A 136 -7.05 -6.34 8.28
C THR A 136 -7.54 -4.90 8.42
N ALA A 137 -8.66 -4.58 7.78
CA ALA A 137 -9.33 -3.31 7.97
C ALA A 137 -10.69 -3.54 8.66
N LEU A 138 -10.97 -2.72 9.64
CA LEU A 138 -12.20 -2.74 10.42
C LEU A 138 -13.06 -1.52 10.06
N LEU A 139 -14.33 -1.75 9.74
CA LEU A 139 -15.30 -0.68 9.54
C LEU A 139 -15.56 0.02 10.86
N THR A 140 -15.46 1.36 10.85
CA THR A 140 -15.70 2.18 12.03
C THR A 140 -17.00 2.96 11.90
N SER A 141 -17.28 3.53 10.74
CA SER A 141 -18.51 4.27 10.48
C SER A 141 -18.87 4.27 8.99
N THR A 142 -20.13 4.64 8.71
CA THR A 142 -20.68 4.73 7.35
C THR A 142 -21.28 6.12 7.09
N TYR A 143 -20.70 7.16 7.69
CA TYR A 143 -21.12 8.53 7.42
C TYR A 143 -20.51 9.03 6.11
N GLN A 144 -21.32 9.78 5.36
CA GLN A 144 -20.83 10.47 4.18
C GLN A 144 -19.84 11.57 4.58
N MET A 145 -18.72 11.61 3.88
CA MET A 145 -17.68 12.63 4.04
C MET A 145 -17.46 13.34 2.71
N ASP A 146 -17.34 14.65 2.75
CA ASP A 146 -16.82 15.41 1.62
C ASP A 146 -15.29 15.35 1.64
N LEU A 147 -14.73 14.58 0.71
CA LEU A 147 -13.29 14.41 0.53
C LEU A 147 -12.71 15.36 -0.54
N ALA A 148 -13.40 16.44 -0.89
CA ALA A 148 -12.89 17.46 -1.80
C ALA A 148 -11.70 18.22 -1.20
N SER A 149 -11.59 18.25 0.12
CA SER A 149 -10.40 18.71 0.86
C SER A 149 -9.79 17.56 1.65
N GLU A 150 -8.46 17.58 1.80
CA GLU A 150 -7.79 16.64 2.72
C GLU A 150 -8.36 16.78 4.14
N PRO A 151 -8.67 15.67 4.80
CA PRO A 151 -9.14 15.68 6.18
C PRO A 151 -8.05 16.07 7.18
#